data_fc198c542e7dc77e6f97e34aec0c1bba
#
_entry.id   fc198c542e7dc77e6f97e34aec0c1bba
#
_cell.length_a   1.000
_cell.length_b   1.000
_cell.length_c   1.000
_cell.angle_alpha   90.00
_cell.angle_beta   90.00
_cell.angle_gamma   90.00
#
_symmetry.space_group_name_H-M   'P 1'
#
loop_
_entity.id
_entity.type
_entity.pdbx_description
1 polymer ?
#
loop_
_entity_poly.entity_id
_entity_poly.type
_entity_poly.pdbx_seq_one_letter_code
_entity_poly.pdbx_strand_id
1 'polypeptide(L)'
;ILPWLLIVAAAYLFFTKTFSINTTVENRHQLLVEKIEAIGKLELVRYQISDVLEHKAKTDFLPEATVLLIVKAEAVGCVDLTKLTKEDISFEGDTAIVKLPDPEICYVKIDHKNSRVYDTKMAFFREANLVDAAYKEAERKVTAEVKKSNILAQTKTNALSVLKPIIEGLGFKIVKV
;
A
#
# COMPACT_ATOMS: atom_id res chain seq x y z
N ILE A 1 60.32 -3.61 -29.97
CA ILE A 1 59.60 -2.45 -29.36
C ILE A 1 58.15 -2.42 -29.84
N LEU A 2 57.91 -2.67 -31.13
CA LEU A 2 56.54 -2.63 -31.75
C LEU A 2 55.53 -3.59 -31.15
N PRO A 3 55.81 -4.88 -30.86
CA PRO A 3 54.82 -5.82 -30.32
C PRO A 3 54.37 -5.48 -28.89
N TRP A 4 55.20 -4.87 -28.08
CA TRP A 4 54.85 -4.45 -26.72
C TRP A 4 53.81 -3.33 -26.70
N LEU A 5 53.89 -2.36 -27.62
CA LEU A 5 52.92 -1.29 -27.75
C LEU A 5 51.54 -1.79 -28.12
N LEU A 6 51.43 -2.81 -28.95
CA LEU A 6 50.15 -3.45 -29.31
C LEU A 6 49.51 -4.18 -28.12
N ILE A 7 50.30 -4.83 -27.27
CA ILE A 7 49.82 -5.50 -26.07
C ILE A 7 49.26 -4.48 -25.05
N VAL A 8 49.99 -3.38 -24.84
CA VAL A 8 49.56 -2.31 -23.94
C VAL A 8 48.30 -1.62 -24.46
N ALA A 9 48.19 -1.36 -25.74
CA ALA A 9 46.96 -0.80 -26.37
C ALA A 9 45.75 -1.74 -26.24
N ALA A 10 45.95 -3.04 -26.47
CA ALA A 10 44.90 -4.05 -26.31
C ALA A 10 44.41 -4.18 -24.86
N ALA A 11 45.38 -4.17 -23.89
CA ALA A 11 45.04 -4.19 -22.46
C ALA A 11 44.31 -2.92 -22.02
N TYR A 12 44.67 -1.77 -22.51
CA TYR A 12 44.00 -0.49 -22.25
C TYR A 12 42.56 -0.49 -22.79
N LEU A 13 42.32 -0.93 -24.02
CA LEU A 13 41.00 -1.07 -24.62
C LEU A 13 40.11 -2.08 -23.91
N PHE A 14 40.66 -3.16 -23.42
CA PHE A 14 39.97 -4.18 -22.64
C PHE A 14 39.55 -3.63 -21.27
N PHE A 15 40.43 -2.92 -20.60
CA PHE A 15 40.17 -2.34 -19.28
C PHE A 15 39.11 -1.21 -19.33
N THR A 16 39.16 -0.34 -20.36
CA THR A 16 38.18 0.72 -20.52
C THR A 16 36.79 0.20 -20.84
N LYS A 17 36.65 -0.86 -21.65
CA LYS A 17 35.35 -1.49 -21.94
C LYS A 17 34.73 -2.17 -20.72
N THR A 18 35.55 -2.87 -19.92
CA THR A 18 35.06 -3.56 -18.72
C THR A 18 34.60 -2.59 -17.64
N PHE A 19 35.31 -1.45 -17.49
CA PHE A 19 34.99 -0.43 -16.49
C PHE A 19 33.72 0.38 -16.88
N SER A 20 33.48 0.63 -18.16
CA SER A 20 32.33 1.40 -18.64
C SER A 20 30.98 0.67 -18.46
N ILE A 21 30.98 -0.66 -18.53
CA ILE A 21 29.76 -1.47 -18.42
C ILE A 21 29.19 -1.45 -16.99
N ASN A 22 30.05 -1.58 -15.99
CA ASN A 22 29.61 -1.60 -14.58
C ASN A 22 29.00 -0.26 -14.13
N THR A 23 29.57 0.85 -14.52
CA THR A 23 29.07 2.18 -14.15
C THR A 23 27.68 2.46 -14.75
N THR A 24 27.40 1.96 -15.95
CA THR A 24 26.11 2.17 -16.62
C THR A 24 24.98 1.38 -15.95
N VAL A 25 25.24 0.15 -15.51
CA VAL A 25 24.25 -0.71 -14.84
C VAL A 25 23.91 -0.14 -13.46
N GLU A 26 24.90 0.28 -12.70
CA GLU A 26 24.69 0.85 -11.36
C GLU A 26 23.88 2.15 -11.40
N ASN A 27 24.12 3.02 -12.37
CA ASN A 27 23.36 4.25 -12.56
C ASN A 27 21.90 3.97 -12.92
N ARG A 28 21.63 2.97 -13.78
CA ARG A 28 20.25 2.57 -14.14
C ARG A 28 19.50 2.02 -12.93
N HIS A 29 20.16 1.22 -12.11
CA HIS A 29 19.62 0.64 -10.89
C HIS A 29 19.19 1.74 -9.90
N GLN A 30 20.11 2.66 -9.60
CA GLN A 30 19.85 3.77 -8.69
C GLN A 30 18.72 4.68 -9.18
N LEU A 31 18.69 4.99 -10.48
CA LEU A 31 17.63 5.80 -11.08
C LEU A 31 16.26 5.15 -10.94
N LEU A 32 16.16 3.83 -11.13
CA LEU A 32 14.89 3.11 -11.04
C LEU A 32 14.38 3.09 -9.59
N VAL A 33 15.25 2.80 -8.62
CA VAL A 33 14.91 2.86 -7.19
C VAL A 33 14.39 4.25 -6.84
N GLU A 34 15.14 5.30 -7.15
CA GLU A 34 14.78 6.69 -6.84
C GLU A 34 13.43 7.08 -7.45
N LYS A 35 13.17 6.68 -8.71
CA LYS A 35 11.90 7.01 -9.38
C LYS A 35 10.70 6.27 -8.80
N ILE A 36 10.86 5.01 -8.41
CA ILE A 36 9.79 4.23 -7.77
C ILE A 36 9.57 4.73 -6.33
N GLU A 37 10.63 4.94 -5.57
CA GLU A 37 10.56 5.46 -4.20
C GLU A 37 9.89 6.85 -4.15
N ALA A 38 10.15 7.70 -5.14
CA ALA A 38 9.53 9.02 -5.26
C ALA A 38 8.00 8.99 -5.43
N ILE A 39 7.41 7.85 -5.85
CA ILE A 39 5.96 7.67 -5.90
C ILE A 39 5.38 7.64 -4.47
N GLY A 40 6.16 7.17 -3.50
CA GLY A 40 5.76 7.10 -2.10
C GLY A 40 4.77 5.98 -1.83
N LYS A 41 3.76 6.27 -1.01
CA LYS A 41 2.71 5.31 -0.66
C LYS A 41 1.59 5.35 -1.70
N LEU A 42 1.39 4.22 -2.41
CA LEU A 42 0.45 4.10 -3.52
C LEU A 42 -0.86 3.46 -3.05
N GLU A 43 -1.94 4.23 -2.99
CA GLU A 43 -3.30 3.74 -2.72
C GLU A 43 -3.87 3.06 -3.98
N LEU A 44 -4.30 1.80 -3.86
CA LEU A 44 -4.64 0.95 -5.00
C LEU A 44 -6.04 0.37 -4.95
N VAL A 45 -6.62 0.26 -3.76
CA VAL A 45 -7.97 -0.25 -3.53
C VAL A 45 -8.66 0.62 -2.51
N ARG A 46 -9.92 0.95 -2.78
CA ARG A 46 -10.77 1.70 -1.85
C ARG A 46 -12.10 0.98 -1.70
N TYR A 47 -12.39 0.52 -0.48
CA TYR A 47 -13.67 -0.04 -0.13
C TYR A 47 -14.55 1.01 0.54
N GLN A 48 -15.77 1.15 0.06
CA GLN A 48 -16.83 1.89 0.75
C GLN A 48 -17.76 0.90 1.41
N ILE A 49 -17.89 1.02 2.72
CA ILE A 49 -18.62 0.09 3.57
C ILE A 49 -19.87 0.80 4.10
N SER A 50 -20.98 0.11 4.08
CA SER A 50 -22.24 0.56 4.68
C SER A 50 -22.79 -0.57 5.52
N ASP A 51 -22.96 -0.35 6.81
CA ASP A 51 -23.47 -1.34 7.75
C ASP A 51 -24.48 -0.71 8.72
N VAL A 52 -25.26 -1.55 9.39
CA VAL A 52 -26.17 -1.15 10.47
C VAL A 52 -25.72 -1.85 11.74
N LEU A 53 -25.31 -1.06 12.73
CA LEU A 53 -24.85 -1.55 14.02
C LEU A 53 -25.90 -1.32 15.09
N GLU A 54 -26.29 -2.37 15.79
CA GLU A 54 -27.03 -2.27 17.05
C GLU A 54 -26.03 -2.38 18.21
N HIS A 55 -25.95 -1.32 19.04
CA HIS A 55 -25.17 -1.29 20.26
C HIS A 55 -26.09 -1.30 21.47
N LYS A 56 -25.82 -2.18 22.44
CA LYS A 56 -26.60 -2.33 23.68
C LYS A 56 -25.73 -2.05 24.89
N ALA A 57 -26.22 -1.22 25.78
CA ALA A 57 -25.55 -0.91 27.05
C ALA A 57 -26.43 -1.31 28.23
N LYS A 58 -25.92 -2.23 29.04
CA LYS A 58 -26.52 -2.67 30.31
C LYS A 58 -25.89 -1.93 31.46
N THR A 59 -26.70 -1.57 32.43
CA THR A 59 -26.27 -1.00 33.72
C THR A 59 -27.16 -1.58 34.81
N ASP A 60 -26.61 -1.71 36.02
CA ASP A 60 -27.28 -2.43 37.12
C ASP A 60 -28.62 -1.84 37.56
N PHE A 61 -28.83 -0.55 37.36
CA PHE A 61 -29.99 0.19 37.87
C PHE A 61 -30.89 0.81 36.81
N LEU A 62 -30.57 0.68 35.53
CA LEU A 62 -31.35 1.26 34.45
C LEU A 62 -31.68 0.22 33.39
N PRO A 63 -32.82 0.38 32.67
CA PRO A 63 -33.14 -0.51 31.56
C PRO A 63 -32.00 -0.55 30.51
N GLU A 64 -31.87 -1.68 29.84
CA GLU A 64 -30.94 -1.81 28.71
C GLU A 64 -31.21 -0.74 27.68
N ALA A 65 -30.20 0.10 27.41
CA ALA A 65 -30.25 1.10 26.37
C ALA A 65 -29.74 0.53 25.06
N THR A 66 -30.38 0.92 23.96
CA THR A 66 -30.00 0.47 22.63
C THR A 66 -29.85 1.68 21.71
N VAL A 67 -28.81 1.67 20.88
CA VAL A 67 -28.67 2.59 19.75
C VAL A 67 -28.52 1.79 18.46
N LEU A 68 -29.24 2.22 17.44
CA LEU A 68 -29.13 1.71 16.08
C LEU A 68 -28.40 2.76 15.23
N LEU A 69 -27.20 2.40 14.75
CA LEU A 69 -26.31 3.29 14.01
C LEU A 69 -26.19 2.83 12.56
N ILE A 70 -26.52 3.69 11.61
CA ILE A 70 -26.18 3.49 10.20
C ILE A 70 -24.75 4.01 10.01
N VAL A 71 -23.82 3.08 9.76
CA VAL A 71 -22.40 3.35 9.62
C VAL A 71 -22.02 3.42 8.16
N LYS A 72 -21.30 4.46 7.79
CA LYS A 72 -20.55 4.55 6.55
C LYS A 72 -19.06 4.59 6.90
N ALA A 73 -18.26 3.79 6.19
CA ALA A 73 -16.83 3.71 6.44
C ALA A 73 -16.07 3.55 5.13
N GLU A 74 -14.80 3.89 5.17
CA GLU A 74 -13.87 3.73 4.07
C GLU A 74 -12.65 2.94 4.54
N ALA A 75 -12.19 1.99 3.73
CA ALA A 75 -10.95 1.28 3.93
C ALA A 75 -10.09 1.36 2.66
N VAL A 76 -8.80 1.60 2.83
CA VAL A 76 -7.86 1.75 1.73
C VAL A 76 -6.72 0.76 1.85
N GLY A 77 -6.50 0.00 0.77
CA GLY A 77 -5.34 -0.86 0.59
C GLY A 77 -4.27 -0.17 -0.25
N CYS A 78 -3.02 -0.26 0.17
CA CYS A 78 -1.89 0.40 -0.46
C CYS A 78 -0.61 -0.44 -0.44
N VAL A 79 0.37 0.01 -1.23
CA VAL A 79 1.76 -0.46 -1.17
C VAL A 79 2.65 0.74 -0.86
N ASP A 80 3.52 0.58 0.12
CA ASP A 80 4.48 1.59 0.54
C ASP A 80 5.80 1.41 -0.23
N LEU A 81 5.94 2.15 -1.32
CA LEU A 81 7.10 2.07 -2.21
C LEU A 81 8.36 2.72 -1.61
N THR A 82 8.24 3.47 -0.52
CA THR A 82 9.40 4.01 0.21
C THR A 82 10.19 2.92 0.94
N LYS A 83 9.58 1.73 1.12
CA LYS A 83 10.24 0.55 1.70
C LYS A 83 11.07 -0.25 0.70
N LEU A 84 11.01 0.12 -0.59
CA LEU A 84 11.74 -0.56 -1.65
C LEU A 84 13.22 -0.23 -1.54
N THR A 85 14.06 -1.25 -1.64
CA THR A 85 15.52 -1.13 -1.54
C THR A 85 16.19 -1.54 -2.85
N LYS A 86 17.50 -1.30 -2.98
CA LYS A 86 18.26 -1.73 -4.16
C LYS A 86 18.25 -3.25 -4.35
N GLU A 87 18.19 -3.98 -3.26
CA GLU A 87 18.18 -5.45 -3.22
C GLU A 87 16.87 -6.03 -3.77
N ASP A 88 15.79 -5.24 -3.76
CA ASP A 88 14.48 -5.64 -4.28
C ASP A 88 14.37 -5.46 -5.81
N ILE A 89 15.40 -4.90 -6.44
CA ILE A 89 15.46 -4.68 -7.89
C ILE A 89 16.66 -5.43 -8.46
N SER A 90 16.42 -6.28 -9.45
CA SER A 90 17.47 -6.95 -10.22
C SER A 90 17.22 -6.77 -11.72
N PHE A 91 18.28 -6.96 -12.52
CA PHE A 91 18.20 -6.84 -13.97
C PHE A 91 18.69 -8.12 -14.65
N GLU A 92 17.91 -8.59 -15.62
CA GLU A 92 18.28 -9.64 -16.53
C GLU A 92 18.26 -9.09 -17.97
N GLY A 93 19.43 -8.67 -18.46
CA GLY A 93 19.54 -7.94 -19.73
C GLY A 93 18.80 -6.59 -19.67
N ASP A 94 17.79 -6.39 -20.53
CA ASP A 94 16.94 -5.19 -20.56
C ASP A 94 15.70 -5.31 -19.66
N THR A 95 15.59 -6.39 -18.91
CA THR A 95 14.43 -6.68 -18.06
C THR A 95 14.71 -6.30 -16.62
N ALA A 96 13.86 -5.46 -16.04
CA ALA A 96 13.87 -5.18 -14.61
C ALA A 96 12.92 -6.16 -13.88
N ILE A 97 13.44 -6.81 -12.86
CA ILE A 97 12.68 -7.64 -11.92
C ILE A 97 12.57 -6.82 -10.64
N VAL A 98 11.35 -6.47 -10.25
CA VAL A 98 11.08 -5.65 -9.06
C VAL A 98 10.25 -6.45 -8.07
N LYS A 99 10.78 -6.70 -6.88
CA LYS A 99 10.04 -7.32 -5.79
C LYS A 99 9.34 -6.21 -5.00
N LEU A 100 8.02 -6.12 -5.13
CA LEU A 100 7.24 -5.12 -4.41
C LEU A 100 7.15 -5.42 -2.91
N PRO A 101 7.10 -4.37 -2.07
CA PRO A 101 6.73 -4.50 -0.67
C PRO A 101 5.34 -5.11 -0.50
N ASP A 102 5.12 -5.81 0.61
CA ASP A 102 3.83 -6.40 0.90
C ASP A 102 2.72 -5.34 0.99
N PRO A 103 1.53 -5.63 0.48
CA PRO A 103 0.40 -4.72 0.58
C PRO A 103 -0.05 -4.57 2.04
N GLU A 104 -0.49 -3.37 2.39
CA GLU A 104 -0.98 -3.06 3.72
C GLU A 104 -2.34 -2.33 3.68
N ILE A 105 -3.08 -2.36 4.79
CA ILE A 105 -4.25 -1.51 4.96
C ILE A 105 -3.74 -0.15 5.44
N CYS A 106 -3.81 0.86 4.56
CA CYS A 106 -3.35 2.22 4.86
C CYS A 106 -4.15 2.85 6.00
N TYR A 107 -5.46 2.73 5.91
CA TYR A 107 -6.37 3.17 6.96
C TYR A 107 -7.75 2.52 6.82
N VAL A 108 -8.47 2.52 7.93
CA VAL A 108 -9.89 2.29 8.01
C VAL A 108 -10.48 3.45 8.83
N LYS A 109 -11.47 4.13 8.31
CA LYS A 109 -12.07 5.27 9.00
C LYS A 109 -13.59 5.29 8.83
N ILE A 110 -14.29 5.70 9.89
CA ILE A 110 -15.73 5.99 9.84
C ILE A 110 -15.94 7.34 9.15
N ASP A 111 -16.85 7.39 8.22
CA ASP A 111 -17.36 8.63 7.64
C ASP A 111 -18.47 9.19 8.52
N HIS A 112 -18.10 9.98 9.51
CA HIS A 112 -19.05 10.58 10.45
C HIS A 112 -20.06 11.52 9.78
N LYS A 113 -19.71 12.11 8.64
CA LYS A 113 -20.60 13.02 7.91
C LYS A 113 -21.78 12.26 7.30
N ASN A 114 -21.54 11.04 6.82
CA ASN A 114 -22.53 10.21 6.15
C ASN A 114 -23.07 9.08 7.05
N SER A 115 -22.53 8.93 8.26
CA SER A 115 -23.07 8.04 9.31
C SER A 115 -24.08 8.79 10.16
N ARG A 116 -25.06 8.07 10.70
CA ARG A 116 -26.08 8.68 11.55
C ARG A 116 -26.69 7.70 12.54
N VAL A 117 -27.12 8.21 13.66
CA VAL A 117 -28.02 7.48 14.56
C VAL A 117 -29.37 7.37 13.88
N TYR A 118 -29.88 6.15 13.78
CA TYR A 118 -31.19 5.88 13.23
C TYR A 118 -32.26 5.88 14.32
N ASP A 119 -31.97 5.22 15.46
CA ASP A 119 -32.88 5.13 16.58
C ASP A 119 -32.12 4.97 17.92
N THR A 120 -32.70 5.46 19.01
CA THR A 120 -32.22 5.24 20.37
C THR A 120 -33.38 4.85 21.28
N LYS A 121 -33.20 3.81 22.08
CA LYS A 121 -34.19 3.32 23.04
C LYS A 121 -33.62 3.33 24.45
N MET A 122 -34.43 3.74 25.43
CA MET A 122 -34.10 3.75 26.87
C MET A 122 -32.78 4.44 27.22
N ALA A 123 -32.40 5.44 26.41
CA ALA A 123 -31.11 6.14 26.54
C ALA A 123 -31.05 7.11 27.75
N PHE A 124 -32.19 7.62 28.23
CA PHE A 124 -32.33 8.50 29.41
C PHE A 124 -31.04 9.21 29.85
N PHE A 125 -30.83 10.48 29.53
CA PHE A 125 -29.69 11.32 29.93
C PHE A 125 -28.28 10.79 29.58
N ARG A 126 -28.13 9.61 28.95
CA ARG A 126 -26.84 8.97 28.59
C ARG A 126 -26.69 8.74 27.08
N GLU A 127 -27.55 9.37 26.27
CA GLU A 127 -27.56 9.17 24.81
C GLU A 127 -26.19 9.49 24.18
N ALA A 128 -25.55 10.59 24.56
CA ALA A 128 -24.24 10.98 24.02
C ALA A 128 -23.16 9.91 24.25
N ASN A 129 -23.09 9.37 25.48
CA ASN A 129 -22.13 8.31 25.82
C ASN A 129 -22.43 6.99 25.10
N LEU A 130 -23.73 6.69 24.92
CA LEU A 130 -24.17 5.49 24.22
C LEU A 130 -23.81 5.57 22.72
N VAL A 131 -24.03 6.72 22.11
CA VAL A 131 -23.68 6.99 20.71
C VAL A 131 -22.16 6.95 20.49
N ASP A 132 -21.37 7.54 21.38
CA ASP A 132 -19.90 7.49 21.33
C ASP A 132 -19.39 6.04 21.43
N ALA A 133 -19.94 5.27 22.37
CA ALA A 133 -19.62 3.84 22.51
C ALA A 133 -19.98 3.03 21.27
N ALA A 134 -21.13 3.33 20.64
CA ALA A 134 -21.56 2.68 19.40
C ALA A 134 -20.61 2.98 18.22
N TYR A 135 -20.15 4.22 18.09
CA TYR A 135 -19.15 4.57 17.06
C TYR A 135 -17.81 3.85 17.28
N LYS A 136 -17.33 3.77 18.51
CA LYS A 136 -16.11 3.02 18.87
C LYS A 136 -16.25 1.53 18.57
N GLU A 137 -17.42 0.96 18.81
CA GLU A 137 -17.70 -0.43 18.45
C GLU A 137 -17.76 -0.63 16.94
N ALA A 138 -18.41 0.30 16.21
CA ALA A 138 -18.48 0.30 14.76
C ALA A 138 -17.07 0.33 14.13
N GLU A 139 -16.18 1.19 14.61
CA GLU A 139 -14.79 1.28 14.14
C GLU A 139 -14.03 -0.05 14.33
N ARG A 140 -14.18 -0.67 15.51
CA ARG A 140 -13.55 -1.97 15.79
C ARG A 140 -14.10 -3.07 14.88
N LYS A 141 -15.44 -3.12 14.70
CA LYS A 141 -16.11 -4.12 13.88
C LYS A 141 -15.72 -3.99 12.41
N VAL A 142 -15.81 -2.78 11.86
CA VAL A 142 -15.42 -2.51 10.46
C VAL A 142 -13.95 -2.84 10.23
N THR A 143 -13.07 -2.45 11.14
CA THR A 143 -11.64 -2.78 11.03
C THR A 143 -11.40 -4.29 11.04
N ALA A 144 -12.09 -5.02 11.88
CA ALA A 144 -11.99 -6.48 11.94
C ALA A 144 -12.48 -7.15 10.65
N GLU A 145 -13.58 -6.68 10.07
CA GLU A 145 -14.12 -7.20 8.82
C GLU A 145 -13.23 -6.88 7.61
N VAL A 146 -12.67 -5.67 7.55
CA VAL A 146 -11.71 -5.28 6.51
C VAL A 146 -10.47 -6.17 6.54
N LYS A 147 -9.95 -6.49 7.73
CA LYS A 147 -8.78 -7.40 7.87
C LYS A 147 -9.05 -8.82 7.36
N LYS A 148 -10.30 -9.28 7.41
CA LYS A 148 -10.72 -10.59 6.89
C LYS A 148 -11.08 -10.55 5.41
N SER A 149 -11.25 -9.37 4.84
CA SER A 149 -11.64 -9.19 3.45
C SER A 149 -10.50 -9.47 2.48
N ASN A 150 -10.82 -9.46 1.19
CA ASN A 150 -9.84 -9.68 0.12
C ASN A 150 -9.06 -8.41 -0.28
N ILE A 151 -9.09 -7.35 0.54
CA ILE A 151 -8.50 -6.04 0.20
C ILE A 151 -7.00 -6.14 -0.09
N LEU A 152 -6.24 -6.90 0.69
CA LEU A 152 -4.80 -7.05 0.50
C LEU A 152 -4.46 -7.79 -0.80
N ALA A 153 -5.18 -8.86 -1.13
CA ALA A 153 -4.96 -9.59 -2.38
C ALA A 153 -5.31 -8.73 -3.60
N GLN A 154 -6.40 -7.97 -3.55
CA GLN A 154 -6.73 -7.01 -4.61
C GLN A 154 -5.69 -5.90 -4.72
N THR A 155 -5.21 -5.38 -3.60
CA THR A 155 -4.14 -4.37 -3.57
C THR A 155 -2.89 -4.89 -4.27
N LYS A 156 -2.48 -6.14 -3.99
CA LYS A 156 -1.34 -6.77 -4.64
C LYS A 156 -1.54 -6.87 -6.15
N THR A 157 -2.69 -7.35 -6.59
CA THR A 157 -3.01 -7.48 -8.03
C THR A 157 -3.01 -6.11 -8.73
N ASN A 158 -3.61 -5.10 -8.11
CA ASN A 158 -3.66 -3.76 -8.67
C ASN A 158 -2.27 -3.10 -8.71
N ALA A 159 -1.41 -3.37 -7.70
CA ALA A 159 -0.03 -2.88 -7.70
C ALA A 159 0.73 -3.32 -8.96
N LEU A 160 0.61 -4.60 -9.34
CA LEU A 160 1.21 -5.12 -10.55
C LEU A 160 0.72 -4.40 -11.81
N SER A 161 -0.60 -4.22 -11.90
CA SER A 161 -1.24 -3.61 -13.07
C SER A 161 -0.90 -2.13 -13.24
N VAL A 162 -0.71 -1.40 -12.13
CA VAL A 162 -0.40 0.03 -12.14
C VAL A 162 1.09 0.29 -12.32
N LEU A 163 1.95 -0.47 -11.63
CA LEU A 163 3.39 -0.21 -11.68
C LEU A 163 4.05 -0.70 -12.96
N LYS A 164 3.54 -1.78 -13.57
CA LYS A 164 4.08 -2.30 -14.82
C LYS A 164 4.22 -1.21 -15.90
N PRO A 165 3.16 -0.51 -16.34
CA PRO A 165 3.29 0.51 -17.38
C PRO A 165 4.16 1.72 -16.96
N ILE A 166 4.22 2.03 -15.65
CA ILE A 166 5.07 3.12 -15.14
C ILE A 166 6.54 2.77 -15.36
N ILE A 167 6.95 1.57 -14.98
CA ILE A 167 8.34 1.12 -15.10
C ILE A 167 8.70 0.92 -16.59
N GLU A 168 7.78 0.40 -17.42
CA GLU A 168 7.95 0.31 -18.87
C GLU A 168 8.16 1.70 -19.49
N GLY A 169 7.42 2.72 -19.03
CA GLY A 169 7.59 4.11 -19.43
C GLY A 169 8.95 4.72 -19.06
N LEU A 170 9.64 4.16 -18.06
CA LEU A 170 11.02 4.52 -17.71
C LEU A 170 12.09 3.84 -18.60
N GLY A 171 11.67 3.06 -19.61
CA GLY A 171 12.54 2.41 -20.58
C GLY A 171 13.03 1.02 -20.17
N PHE A 172 12.39 0.41 -19.16
CA PHE A 172 12.68 -0.96 -18.73
C PHE A 172 11.58 -1.92 -19.22
N LYS A 173 11.98 -3.10 -19.70
CA LYS A 173 11.03 -4.20 -19.89
C LYS A 173 10.79 -4.85 -18.55
N ILE A 174 9.54 -4.98 -18.13
CA ILE A 174 9.22 -5.64 -16.89
C ILE A 174 8.76 -7.04 -17.10
N VAL A 175 9.09 -7.86 -16.15
CA VAL A 175 8.65 -9.23 -16.25
C VAL A 175 8.16 -9.85 -14.96
N LYS A 176 8.62 -9.49 -13.81
CA LYS A 176 8.12 -10.11 -12.56
C LYS A 176 8.07 -9.09 -11.43
N VAL A 177 6.98 -9.13 -10.75
CA VAL A 177 6.75 -8.40 -9.52
C VAL A 177 6.32 -9.40 -8.45
#